data_c0dfc8180fd2196e3db4c823499844da
#
_entry.id   c0dfc8180fd2196e3db4c823499844da
#
_cell.length_a   1.000
_cell.length_b   1.000
_cell.length_c   1.000
_cell.angle_alpha   90.00
_cell.angle_beta   90.00
_cell.angle_gamma   90.00
#
_symmetry.space_group_name_H-M   'P 1'
#
loop_
_entity.id
_entity.type
_entity.pdbx_description
1 polymer ?
#
loop_
_entity_poly.entity_id
_entity_poly.type
_entity_poly.pdbx_seq_one_letter_code
_entity_poly.pdbx_strand_id
1 'polypeptide(L)'
;TERLIYDLGGAEEKPEVLAGLIGEIGISSRFTPDEEKSLRAAGRASAATGVPIEVHLPGWERLGHRVLDILEQEGANLRHTVLCHMNPSFADKRYQRELAQRGAFLEYDMIGMSYYYADESAQSPSDEENARAIRELIDDGYIQQILLSQDVFLKTMLTRYGGHGYGYILKHFVPRLRRHGISGEQLETLMIGNPQRVFGG
;
A
#
# COMPACT_ATOMS: atom_id res chain seq x y z
N THR A 1 -0.77 19.17 10.79
CA THR A 1 -1.25 18.16 11.75
C THR A 1 -2.67 18.47 12.25
N GLU A 2 -2.95 19.64 12.82
CA GLU A 2 -4.27 20.00 13.40
C GLU A 2 -5.43 19.81 12.42
N ARG A 3 -5.28 20.25 11.17
CA ARG A 3 -6.31 20.07 10.15
C ARG A 3 -6.59 18.59 9.87
N LEU A 4 -5.57 17.76 9.78
CA LEU A 4 -5.73 16.31 9.60
C LEU A 4 -6.47 15.70 10.80
N ILE A 5 -6.11 16.07 12.04
CA ILE A 5 -6.78 15.58 13.24
C ILE A 5 -8.26 15.96 13.25
N TYR A 6 -8.60 17.19 12.83
CA TYR A 6 -9.98 17.61 12.67
C TYR A 6 -10.75 16.76 11.67
N ASP A 7 -10.22 16.59 10.45
CA ASP A 7 -10.87 15.83 9.38
C ASP A 7 -11.06 14.34 9.74
N LEU A 8 -10.23 13.81 10.64
CA LEU A 8 -10.28 12.45 11.17
C LEU A 8 -11.15 12.32 12.44
N GLY A 9 -11.76 13.40 12.91
CA GLY A 9 -12.62 13.40 14.08
C GLY A 9 -11.91 13.34 15.43
N GLY A 10 -10.60 13.62 15.45
CA GLY A 10 -9.79 13.66 16.68
C GLY A 10 -9.83 15.00 17.42
N ALA A 11 -10.52 16.02 16.88
CA ALA A 11 -10.71 17.31 17.53
C ALA A 11 -12.01 17.33 18.38
N GLU A 12 -12.14 18.33 19.24
CA GLU A 12 -13.33 18.53 20.08
C GLU A 12 -14.57 18.81 19.21
N GLU A 13 -14.42 19.68 18.20
CA GLU A 13 -15.39 19.86 17.13
C GLU A 13 -15.06 18.90 15.98
N LYS A 14 -16.07 18.22 15.44
CA LYS A 14 -15.90 17.23 14.37
C LYS A 14 -16.64 17.65 13.12
N PRO A 15 -16.12 17.34 11.92
CA PRO A 15 -16.86 17.52 10.68
C PRO A 15 -18.04 16.53 10.60
N GLU A 16 -19.05 16.87 9.80
CA GLU A 16 -20.20 15.99 9.54
C GLU A 16 -19.79 14.65 8.91
N VAL A 17 -18.76 14.68 8.05
CA VAL A 17 -18.19 13.51 7.39
C VAL A 17 -16.73 13.37 7.79
N LEU A 18 -16.39 12.21 8.34
CA LEU A 18 -15.01 11.89 8.75
C LEU A 18 -14.24 11.25 7.60
N ALA A 19 -12.96 11.61 7.49
CA ALA A 19 -12.02 10.86 6.66
C ALA A 19 -11.61 9.56 7.40
N GLY A 20 -11.53 8.44 6.66
CA GLY A 20 -11.17 7.13 7.21
C GLY A 20 -9.74 6.69 6.93
N LEU A 21 -8.96 7.51 6.22
CA LEU A 21 -7.60 7.20 5.80
C LEU A 21 -6.79 8.47 5.68
N ILE A 22 -5.52 8.43 6.08
CA ILE A 22 -4.53 9.48 5.85
C ILE A 22 -3.70 9.06 4.63
N GLY A 23 -3.96 9.65 3.50
CA GLY A 23 -3.18 9.34 2.30
C GLY A 23 -3.94 9.58 1.00
N GLU A 24 -3.25 9.30 -0.03
CA GLU A 24 -1.90 8.75 -0.14
C GLU A 24 -0.85 9.87 0.13
N ILE A 25 0.10 9.65 1.07
CA ILE A 25 1.19 10.60 1.35
C ILE A 25 2.31 10.37 0.36
N GLY A 26 2.52 11.31 -0.56
CA GLY A 26 3.49 11.17 -1.64
C GLY A 26 4.94 11.34 -1.20
N ILE A 27 5.79 10.38 -1.55
CA ILE A 27 7.23 10.41 -1.41
C ILE A 27 7.85 10.22 -2.80
N SER A 28 8.64 11.20 -3.25
CA SER A 28 9.41 11.10 -4.49
C SER A 28 10.77 10.43 -4.26
N SER A 29 11.47 10.08 -5.34
CA SER A 29 12.85 9.56 -5.29
C SER A 29 13.83 10.50 -4.59
N ARG A 30 13.55 11.80 -4.59
CA ARG A 30 14.38 12.82 -3.91
C ARG A 30 14.14 12.91 -2.42
N PHE A 31 12.96 12.49 -1.98
CA PHE A 31 12.50 12.64 -0.60
C PHE A 31 12.80 14.01 -0.01
N THR A 32 12.12 15.00 -0.52
CA THR A 32 12.33 16.43 -0.21
C THR A 32 11.97 16.77 1.25
N PRO A 33 12.47 17.91 1.79
CA PRO A 33 12.08 18.36 3.12
C PRO A 33 10.58 18.60 3.29
N ASP A 34 9.86 19.01 2.26
CA ASP A 34 8.42 19.24 2.32
C ASP A 34 7.63 17.92 2.35
N GLU A 35 8.10 16.90 1.62
CA GLU A 35 7.56 15.54 1.72
C GLU A 35 7.78 14.94 3.12
N GLU A 36 8.98 15.09 3.68
CA GLU A 36 9.26 14.64 5.05
C GLU A 36 8.36 15.37 6.07
N LYS A 37 8.17 16.68 5.92
CA LYS A 37 7.27 17.47 6.76
C LYS A 37 5.82 16.97 6.68
N SER A 38 5.35 16.64 5.47
CA SER A 38 4.02 16.07 5.25
C SER A 38 3.87 14.71 5.90
N LEU A 39 4.88 13.83 5.73
CA LEU A 39 4.92 12.51 6.34
C LEU A 39 4.91 12.58 7.88
N ARG A 40 5.71 13.48 8.47
CA ARG A 40 5.70 13.71 9.93
C ARG A 40 4.34 14.20 10.43
N ALA A 41 3.69 15.10 9.68
CA ALA A 41 2.35 15.58 10.02
C ALA A 41 1.31 14.46 9.98
N ALA A 42 1.39 13.58 8.99
CA ALA A 42 0.56 12.37 8.88
C ALA A 42 0.80 11.40 10.05
N GLY A 43 2.07 11.15 10.39
CA GLY A 43 2.45 10.30 11.53
C GLY A 43 1.83 10.78 12.86
N ARG A 44 1.94 12.08 13.14
CA ARG A 44 1.32 12.69 14.34
C ARG A 44 -0.20 12.60 14.34
N ALA A 45 -0.83 12.79 13.18
CA ALA A 45 -2.27 12.69 13.07
C ALA A 45 -2.75 11.24 13.30
N SER A 46 -2.08 10.26 12.71
CA SER A 46 -2.36 8.85 12.93
C SER A 46 -2.13 8.44 14.40
N ALA A 47 -1.03 8.88 15.01
CA ALA A 47 -0.76 8.61 16.43
C ALA A 47 -1.87 9.16 17.35
N ALA A 48 -2.44 10.33 17.02
CA ALA A 48 -3.49 10.98 17.80
C ALA A 48 -4.88 10.37 17.58
N THR A 49 -5.16 9.81 16.40
CA THR A 49 -6.51 9.38 16.00
C THR A 49 -6.68 7.87 15.83
N GLY A 50 -5.56 7.15 15.67
CA GLY A 50 -5.56 5.71 15.33
C GLY A 50 -5.87 5.42 13.85
N VAL A 51 -6.17 6.45 13.04
CA VAL A 51 -6.52 6.28 11.62
C VAL A 51 -5.29 5.83 10.82
N PRO A 52 -5.42 4.84 9.91
CA PRO A 52 -4.30 4.32 9.14
C PRO A 52 -3.69 5.34 8.18
N ILE A 53 -2.41 5.11 7.86
CA ILE A 53 -1.65 5.91 6.87
C ILE A 53 -1.36 5.06 5.66
N GLU A 54 -1.55 5.62 4.49
CA GLU A 54 -1.12 5.07 3.21
C GLU A 54 -0.05 5.97 2.61
N VAL A 55 1.10 5.38 2.22
CA VAL A 55 2.27 6.10 1.74
C VAL A 55 2.63 5.66 0.34
N HIS A 56 2.56 6.60 -0.61
CA HIS A 56 3.09 6.42 -1.96
C HIS A 56 4.62 6.38 -1.91
N LEU A 57 5.21 5.24 -2.23
CA LEU A 57 6.65 5.10 -2.43
C LEU A 57 7.01 5.25 -3.92
N PRO A 58 8.18 5.79 -4.25
CA PRO A 58 8.74 5.63 -5.59
C PRO A 58 9.20 4.17 -5.73
N GLY A 59 8.36 3.29 -6.24
CA GLY A 59 8.46 1.81 -6.13
C GLY A 59 9.81 1.19 -6.51
N TRP A 60 10.58 1.84 -7.37
CA TRP A 60 11.95 1.41 -7.75
C TRP A 60 13.02 1.79 -6.73
N GLU A 61 12.75 2.73 -5.82
CA GLU A 61 13.65 3.12 -4.73
C GLU A 61 13.40 2.29 -3.45
N ARG A 62 14.37 2.29 -2.54
CA ARG A 62 14.28 1.54 -1.26
C ARG A 62 14.07 2.46 -0.07
N LEU A 63 13.06 3.35 -0.16
CA LEU A 63 12.80 4.37 0.85
C LEU A 63 11.89 3.91 2.01
N GLY A 64 11.30 2.73 1.94
CA GLY A 64 10.35 2.23 2.94
C GLY A 64 10.90 2.23 4.37
N HIS A 65 12.17 1.85 4.58
CA HIS A 65 12.77 1.90 5.93
C HIS A 65 12.79 3.32 6.49
N ARG A 66 13.24 4.30 5.69
CA ARG A 66 13.28 5.71 6.11
C ARG A 66 11.87 6.24 6.41
N VAL A 67 10.88 5.87 5.60
CA VAL A 67 9.47 6.24 5.84
C VAL A 67 8.99 5.67 7.17
N LEU A 68 9.20 4.39 7.42
CA LEU A 68 8.80 3.76 8.67
C LEU A 68 9.54 4.34 9.89
N ASP A 69 10.83 4.68 9.76
CA ASP A 69 11.61 5.32 10.83
C ASP A 69 11.00 6.67 11.22
N ILE A 70 10.60 7.47 10.23
CA ILE A 70 9.97 8.78 10.46
C ILE A 70 8.60 8.61 11.13
N LEU A 71 7.77 7.69 10.63
CA LEU A 71 6.44 7.44 11.20
C LEU A 71 6.52 6.95 12.64
N GLU A 72 7.46 6.05 12.94
CA GLU A 72 7.71 5.53 14.28
C GLU A 72 8.20 6.63 15.24
N GLN A 73 9.09 7.53 14.78
CA GLN A 73 9.52 8.71 15.55
C GLN A 73 8.36 9.64 15.92
N GLU A 74 7.34 9.74 15.06
CA GLU A 74 6.14 10.56 15.30
C GLU A 74 5.05 9.78 16.08
N GLY A 75 5.32 8.54 16.50
CA GLY A 75 4.43 7.73 17.33
C GLY A 75 3.34 6.98 16.57
N ALA A 76 3.39 6.94 15.25
CA ALA A 76 2.43 6.18 14.45
C ALA A 76 2.56 4.66 14.68
N ASN A 77 1.43 3.96 14.67
CA ASN A 77 1.41 2.52 14.72
C ASN A 77 1.73 1.93 13.35
N LEU A 78 2.91 1.32 13.19
CA LEU A 78 3.32 0.74 11.92
C LEU A 78 2.40 -0.38 11.42
N ARG A 79 1.63 -1.02 12.30
CA ARG A 79 0.59 -2.00 11.93
C ARG A 79 -0.65 -1.38 11.28
N HIS A 80 -0.75 -0.05 11.29
CA HIS A 80 -1.76 0.74 10.58
C HIS A 80 -1.10 1.57 9.48
N THR A 81 0.06 1.14 8.99
CA THR A 81 0.78 1.79 7.89
C THR A 81 0.81 0.90 6.66
N VAL A 82 0.38 1.45 5.54
CA VAL A 82 0.41 0.82 4.22
C VAL A 82 1.51 1.47 3.38
N LEU A 83 2.37 0.65 2.80
CA LEU A 83 3.40 1.06 1.85
C LEU A 83 2.94 0.65 0.45
N CYS A 84 2.58 1.64 -0.37
CA CYS A 84 2.13 1.45 -1.74
C CYS A 84 3.29 1.15 -2.69
N HIS A 85 2.96 0.67 -3.88
CA HIS A 85 3.87 0.41 -4.99
C HIS A 85 5.02 -0.54 -4.62
N MET A 86 4.68 -1.62 -3.91
CA MET A 86 5.67 -2.64 -3.54
C MET A 86 6.05 -3.56 -4.71
N ASN A 87 5.27 -3.54 -5.81
CA ASN A 87 5.49 -4.38 -6.99
C ASN A 87 6.91 -4.24 -7.57
N PRO A 88 7.47 -3.03 -7.86
CA PRO A 88 8.80 -2.91 -8.46
C PRO A 88 9.94 -3.45 -7.59
N SER A 89 9.73 -3.52 -6.28
CA SER A 89 10.73 -4.07 -5.36
C SER A 89 10.67 -5.59 -5.19
N PHE A 90 9.81 -6.30 -5.92
CA PHE A 90 9.51 -7.73 -5.76
C PHE A 90 10.73 -8.66 -5.77
N ALA A 91 11.79 -8.30 -6.49
CA ALA A 91 13.03 -9.08 -6.55
C ALA A 91 13.91 -8.90 -5.29
N ASP A 92 13.70 -7.82 -4.53
CA ASP A 92 14.41 -7.55 -3.29
C ASP A 92 13.62 -8.09 -2.08
N LYS A 93 13.64 -9.41 -1.97
CA LYS A 93 12.89 -10.14 -0.94
C LYS A 93 13.29 -9.75 0.49
N ARG A 94 14.59 -9.43 0.68
CA ARG A 94 15.09 -9.00 1.98
C ARG A 94 14.44 -7.70 2.41
N TYR A 95 14.42 -6.71 1.52
CA TYR A 95 13.80 -5.42 1.77
C TYR A 95 12.32 -5.57 2.16
N GLN A 96 11.54 -6.31 1.37
CA GLN A 96 10.12 -6.50 1.63
C GLN A 96 9.86 -7.24 2.96
N ARG A 97 10.63 -8.29 3.25
CA ARG A 97 10.53 -9.02 4.53
C ARG A 97 10.84 -8.12 5.73
N GLU A 98 11.90 -7.32 5.65
CA GLU A 98 12.28 -6.40 6.72
C GLU A 98 11.19 -5.36 7.01
N LEU A 99 10.52 -4.83 5.98
CA LEU A 99 9.37 -3.93 6.14
C LEU A 99 8.16 -4.64 6.78
N ALA A 100 7.82 -5.83 6.29
CA ALA A 100 6.74 -6.64 6.84
C ALA A 100 6.99 -7.04 8.32
N GLN A 101 8.24 -7.34 8.70
CA GLN A 101 8.64 -7.65 10.08
C GLN A 101 8.39 -6.49 11.04
N ARG A 102 8.46 -5.25 10.56
CA ARG A 102 8.11 -4.06 11.34
C ARG A 102 6.60 -3.90 11.55
N GLY A 103 5.80 -4.70 10.85
CA GLY A 103 4.34 -4.72 10.95
C GLY A 103 3.62 -3.97 9.85
N ALA A 104 4.32 -3.22 8.98
CA ALA A 104 3.71 -2.49 7.88
C ALA A 104 3.06 -3.42 6.85
N PHE A 105 1.98 -2.95 6.23
CA PHE A 105 1.39 -3.62 5.09
C PHE A 105 2.16 -3.26 3.81
N LEU A 106 2.39 -4.28 2.99
CA LEU A 106 3.00 -4.19 1.67
C LEU A 106 1.88 -4.22 0.64
N GLU A 107 1.61 -3.10 -0.01
CA GLU A 107 0.56 -3.05 -1.02
C GLU A 107 1.12 -3.32 -2.40
N TYR A 108 0.63 -4.38 -3.00
CA TYR A 108 0.84 -4.75 -4.40
C TYR A 108 -0.31 -4.15 -5.21
N ASP A 109 -0.18 -2.87 -5.54
CA ASP A 109 -1.24 -2.06 -6.16
C ASP A 109 -1.06 -1.85 -7.67
N MET A 110 0.07 -2.25 -8.23
CA MET A 110 0.32 -2.15 -9.67
C MET A 110 -0.10 -3.44 -10.42
N ILE A 111 -1.12 -4.15 -9.92
CA ILE A 111 -1.64 -5.37 -10.54
C ILE A 111 -2.43 -5.00 -11.81
N GLY A 112 -2.10 -5.63 -12.93
CA GLY A 112 -2.66 -5.29 -14.24
C GLY A 112 -1.95 -4.14 -14.95
N MET A 113 -0.87 -3.61 -14.37
CA MET A 113 -0.10 -2.48 -14.91
C MET A 113 1.30 -2.89 -15.38
N SER A 114 1.38 -3.82 -16.33
CA SER A 114 2.66 -4.20 -16.94
C SER A 114 3.12 -3.14 -17.96
N TYR A 115 3.42 -1.93 -17.47
CA TYR A 115 3.87 -0.81 -18.29
C TYR A 115 5.38 -0.61 -18.22
N TYR A 116 5.93 0.01 -19.27
CA TYR A 116 7.26 0.57 -19.22
C TYR A 116 7.19 2.03 -18.73
N TYR A 117 7.83 2.31 -17.62
CA TYR A 117 7.92 3.63 -17.02
C TYR A 117 9.19 4.32 -17.55
N ALA A 118 9.03 5.21 -18.53
CA ALA A 118 10.14 5.84 -19.23
C ALA A 118 11.02 6.71 -18.31
N ASP A 119 10.39 7.41 -17.38
CA ASP A 119 11.10 8.27 -16.41
C ASP A 119 11.98 7.47 -15.45
N GLU A 120 11.57 6.24 -15.14
CA GLU A 120 12.33 5.30 -14.30
C GLU A 120 13.26 4.40 -15.13
N SER A 121 13.16 4.47 -16.47
CA SER A 121 13.83 3.53 -17.38
C SER A 121 13.61 2.05 -17.01
N ALA A 122 12.42 1.74 -16.51
CA ALA A 122 12.09 0.46 -15.91
C ALA A 122 10.75 -0.10 -16.37
N GLN A 123 10.69 -1.42 -16.45
CA GLN A 123 9.46 -2.18 -16.68
C GLN A 123 8.84 -2.53 -15.34
N SER A 124 7.54 -2.25 -15.14
CA SER A 124 6.84 -2.77 -13.97
C SER A 124 6.68 -4.30 -14.08
N PRO A 125 6.66 -5.02 -12.95
CA PRO A 125 6.51 -6.47 -12.97
C PRO A 125 5.20 -6.89 -13.64
N SER A 126 5.26 -8.02 -14.35
CA SER A 126 4.06 -8.68 -14.85
C SER A 126 3.23 -9.26 -13.71
N ASP A 127 1.96 -9.52 -13.97
CA ASP A 127 1.10 -10.21 -13.00
C ASP A 127 1.61 -11.60 -12.61
N GLU A 128 2.38 -12.25 -13.50
CA GLU A 128 3.00 -13.53 -13.20
C GLU A 128 4.12 -13.40 -12.17
N GLU A 129 4.93 -12.36 -12.30
CA GLU A 129 5.98 -12.03 -11.32
C GLU A 129 5.38 -11.58 -9.99
N ASN A 130 4.33 -10.75 -10.03
CA ASN A 130 3.59 -10.34 -8.84
C ASN A 130 2.99 -11.54 -8.10
N ALA A 131 2.33 -12.47 -8.80
CA ALA A 131 1.74 -13.66 -8.20
C ALA A 131 2.79 -14.57 -7.55
N ARG A 132 3.97 -14.71 -8.17
CA ARG A 132 5.09 -15.46 -7.61
C ARG A 132 5.66 -14.80 -6.37
N ALA A 133 5.89 -13.48 -6.41
CA ALA A 133 6.40 -12.73 -5.27
C ALA A 133 5.45 -12.79 -4.07
N ILE A 134 4.15 -12.65 -4.30
CA ILE A 134 3.12 -12.78 -3.26
C ILE A 134 3.13 -14.21 -2.68
N ARG A 135 3.22 -15.23 -3.52
CA ARG A 135 3.32 -16.63 -3.06
C ARG A 135 4.53 -16.83 -2.15
N GLU A 136 5.70 -16.30 -2.53
CA GLU A 136 6.92 -16.40 -1.74
C GLU A 136 6.78 -15.68 -0.38
N LEU A 137 6.19 -14.50 -0.33
CA LEU A 137 5.92 -13.79 0.93
C LEU A 137 4.94 -14.58 1.83
N ILE A 138 3.95 -15.25 1.24
CA ILE A 138 3.04 -16.12 1.98
C ILE A 138 3.79 -17.33 2.58
N ASP A 139 4.67 -17.96 1.81
CA ASP A 139 5.48 -19.10 2.26
C ASP A 139 6.47 -18.71 3.36
N ASP A 140 6.93 -17.47 3.34
CA ASP A 140 7.77 -16.86 4.39
C ASP A 140 6.96 -16.46 5.65
N GLY A 141 5.63 -16.58 5.65
CA GLY A 141 4.75 -16.29 6.80
C GLY A 141 4.21 -14.87 6.86
N TYR A 142 4.37 -14.04 5.81
CA TYR A 142 3.95 -12.63 5.80
C TYR A 142 2.57 -12.38 5.17
N ILE A 143 1.73 -13.40 5.04
CA ILE A 143 0.38 -13.25 4.45
C ILE A 143 -0.43 -12.13 5.11
N GLN A 144 -0.21 -11.91 6.39
CA GLN A 144 -0.93 -10.91 7.19
C GLN A 144 -0.54 -9.46 6.85
N GLN A 145 0.54 -9.24 6.13
CA GLN A 145 1.08 -7.94 5.76
C GLN A 145 0.91 -7.61 4.26
N ILE A 146 0.09 -8.35 3.52
CA ILE A 146 -0.08 -8.15 2.08
C ILE A 146 -1.43 -7.53 1.79
N LEU A 147 -1.46 -6.44 1.03
CA LEU A 147 -2.64 -5.87 0.40
C LEU A 147 -2.54 -5.97 -1.12
N LEU A 148 -3.69 -6.07 -1.78
CA LEU A 148 -3.78 -6.17 -3.23
C LEU A 148 -4.68 -5.07 -3.79
N SER A 149 -4.18 -4.33 -4.76
CA SER A 149 -4.91 -3.28 -5.44
C SER A 149 -4.51 -3.19 -6.91
N GLN A 150 -5.11 -2.29 -7.68
CA GLN A 150 -4.81 -2.09 -9.11
C GLN A 150 -4.62 -0.61 -9.48
N ASP A 151 -4.54 0.27 -8.50
CA ASP A 151 -4.24 1.70 -8.66
C ASP A 151 -4.90 2.31 -9.92
N VAL A 152 -6.24 2.34 -9.95
CA VAL A 152 -7.00 2.87 -11.11
C VAL A 152 -6.98 4.39 -11.08
N PHE A 153 -5.93 5.01 -11.59
CA PHE A 153 -5.72 6.47 -11.58
C PHE A 153 -5.94 7.14 -12.94
N LEU A 154 -5.89 6.38 -14.05
CA LEU A 154 -6.12 6.91 -15.39
C LEU A 154 -7.53 6.61 -15.89
N LYS A 155 -8.13 7.57 -16.59
CA LYS A 155 -9.44 7.40 -17.26
C LYS A 155 -9.47 6.18 -18.20
N THR A 156 -8.36 5.91 -18.89
CA THR A 156 -8.20 4.76 -19.80
C THR A 156 -8.21 3.41 -19.10
N MET A 157 -7.97 3.38 -17.79
CA MET A 157 -8.03 2.14 -16.99
C MET A 157 -9.47 1.75 -16.63
N LEU A 158 -10.42 2.67 -16.72
CA LEU A 158 -11.82 2.39 -16.46
C LEU A 158 -12.44 1.56 -17.61
N THR A 159 -13.32 0.61 -17.26
CA THR A 159 -14.01 -0.26 -18.24
C THR A 159 -14.76 0.51 -19.32
N ARG A 160 -15.34 1.66 -18.97
CA ARG A 160 -16.02 2.55 -19.93
C ARG A 160 -15.11 3.01 -21.08
N TYR A 161 -13.81 3.08 -20.85
CA TYR A 161 -12.82 3.56 -21.82
C TYR A 161 -11.90 2.44 -22.32
N GLY A 162 -12.31 1.17 -22.13
CA GLY A 162 -11.58 0.01 -22.64
C GLY A 162 -10.56 -0.61 -21.66
N GLY A 163 -10.43 -0.05 -20.46
CA GLY A 163 -9.57 -0.60 -19.41
C GLY A 163 -10.23 -1.74 -18.64
N HIS A 164 -9.48 -2.31 -17.72
CA HIS A 164 -9.93 -3.44 -16.89
C HIS A 164 -10.83 -3.01 -15.71
N GLY A 165 -10.71 -1.76 -15.26
CA GLY A 165 -11.46 -1.18 -14.16
C GLY A 165 -11.21 -1.86 -12.82
N TYR A 166 -12.02 -1.52 -11.84
CA TYR A 166 -11.89 -1.97 -10.46
C TYR A 166 -12.12 -3.48 -10.22
N GLY A 167 -12.63 -4.19 -11.21
CA GLY A 167 -12.87 -5.64 -11.12
C GLY A 167 -11.69 -6.53 -11.53
N TYR A 168 -10.55 -5.96 -11.91
CA TYR A 168 -9.42 -6.70 -12.48
C TYR A 168 -8.89 -7.80 -11.55
N ILE A 169 -8.66 -7.48 -10.28
CA ILE A 169 -8.14 -8.44 -9.30
C ILE A 169 -9.04 -9.66 -9.22
N LEU A 170 -10.34 -9.46 -9.03
CA LEU A 170 -11.30 -10.57 -8.88
C LEU A 170 -11.41 -11.41 -10.15
N LYS A 171 -11.42 -10.78 -11.32
CA LYS A 171 -11.63 -11.45 -12.61
C LYS A 171 -10.40 -12.15 -13.16
N HIS A 172 -9.21 -11.57 -12.95
CA HIS A 172 -7.99 -11.99 -13.63
C HIS A 172 -6.87 -12.41 -12.67
N PHE A 173 -6.66 -11.68 -11.59
CA PHE A 173 -5.53 -11.92 -10.70
C PHE A 173 -5.81 -13.03 -9.67
N VAL A 174 -6.99 -13.07 -9.06
CA VAL A 174 -7.37 -14.16 -8.14
C VAL A 174 -7.29 -15.54 -8.81
N PRO A 175 -7.80 -15.76 -10.04
CA PRO A 175 -7.57 -17.02 -10.75
C PRO A 175 -6.08 -17.34 -10.98
N ARG A 176 -5.22 -16.34 -11.15
CA ARG A 176 -3.77 -16.51 -11.27
C ARG A 176 -3.16 -16.94 -9.94
N LEU A 177 -3.50 -16.27 -8.84
CA LEU A 177 -3.05 -16.65 -7.50
C LEU A 177 -3.39 -18.12 -7.17
N ARG A 178 -4.59 -18.57 -7.54
CA ARG A 178 -4.99 -19.99 -7.40
C ARG A 178 -4.08 -20.93 -8.17
N ARG A 179 -3.66 -20.57 -9.40
CA ARG A 179 -2.69 -21.39 -10.18
C ARG A 179 -1.31 -21.45 -9.52
N HIS A 180 -0.95 -20.43 -8.74
CA HIS A 180 0.25 -20.40 -7.90
C HIS A 180 0.07 -21.13 -6.55
N GLY A 181 -1.05 -21.86 -6.36
CA GLY A 181 -1.30 -22.67 -5.17
C GLY A 181 -1.77 -21.90 -3.95
N ILE A 182 -2.23 -20.66 -4.12
CA ILE A 182 -2.83 -19.89 -3.01
C ILE A 182 -4.23 -20.44 -2.75
N SER A 183 -4.47 -20.87 -1.51
CA SER A 183 -5.73 -21.50 -1.08
C SER A 183 -6.89 -20.49 -0.96
N GLY A 184 -8.13 -21.03 -0.83
CA GLY A 184 -9.32 -20.20 -0.58
C GLY A 184 -9.21 -19.37 0.70
N GLU A 185 -8.71 -19.96 1.78
CA GLU A 185 -8.51 -19.29 3.07
C GLU A 185 -7.45 -18.19 2.99
N GLN A 186 -6.36 -18.45 2.24
CA GLN A 186 -5.33 -17.44 1.99
C GLN A 186 -5.88 -16.28 1.15
N LEU A 187 -6.72 -16.56 0.14
CA LEU A 187 -7.40 -15.52 -0.64
C LEU A 187 -8.38 -14.71 0.21
N GLU A 188 -9.11 -15.34 1.12
CA GLU A 188 -9.98 -14.63 2.06
C GLU A 188 -9.18 -13.72 2.98
N THR A 189 -8.03 -14.18 3.48
CA THR A 189 -7.09 -13.34 4.24
C THR A 189 -6.65 -12.12 3.44
N LEU A 190 -6.20 -12.30 2.19
CA LEU A 190 -5.69 -11.21 1.33
C LEU A 190 -6.78 -10.22 0.94
N MET A 191 -7.99 -10.70 0.62
CA MET A 191 -9.05 -9.87 0.01
C MET A 191 -10.03 -9.28 1.02
N ILE A 192 -10.13 -9.86 2.22
CA ILE A 192 -11.09 -9.47 3.25
C ILE A 192 -10.39 -9.20 4.58
N GLY A 193 -9.67 -10.19 5.12
CA GLY A 193 -9.10 -10.10 6.46
C GLY A 193 -8.06 -8.99 6.61
N ASN A 194 -7.15 -8.83 5.65
CA ASN A 194 -6.12 -7.79 5.68
C ASN A 194 -6.72 -6.39 5.53
N PRO A 195 -7.59 -6.12 4.52
CA PRO A 195 -8.27 -4.82 4.43
C PRO A 195 -9.07 -4.48 5.70
N GLN A 196 -9.81 -5.44 6.27
CA GLN A 196 -10.54 -5.22 7.53
C GLN A 196 -9.61 -4.85 8.68
N ARG A 197 -8.44 -5.47 8.77
CA ARG A 197 -7.47 -5.21 9.84
C ARG A 197 -6.87 -3.82 9.78
N VAL A 198 -6.63 -3.28 8.60
CA VAL A 198 -5.99 -1.97 8.44
C VAL A 198 -7.01 -0.84 8.35
N PHE A 199 -8.17 -1.08 7.70
CA PHE A 199 -9.15 -0.02 7.41
C PHE A 199 -10.47 -0.15 8.19
N GLY A 200 -10.71 -1.26 8.87
CA GLY A 200 -11.97 -1.59 9.54
C GLY A 200 -12.07 -1.13 11.00
N GLY A 201 -11.31 -0.07 11.39
CA GLY A 201 -11.23 0.49 12.73
C GLY A 201 -12.53 1.03 13.32
#